data_bca0ad2312badd98fac21cad30721c0d
#
_entry.id   bca0ad2312badd98fac21cad30721c0d
#
_cell.length_a   1.000
_cell.length_b   1.000
_cell.length_c   1.000
_cell.angle_alpha   90.00
_cell.angle_beta   90.00
_cell.angle_gamma   90.00
#
_symmetry.space_group_name_H-M   'P 1'
#
loop_
_entity.id
_entity.type
_entity.pdbx_description
1 polymer ?
#
loop_
_entity_poly.entity_id
_entity_poly.type
_entity_poly.pdbx_seq_one_letter_code
_entity_poly.pdbx_strand_id
1 'polypeptide(L)'
;MEVYGLLASGYGDWPIIKQIAWLLGQVMNGIFNVLSKIGIENIGVCIIIFTIIIYTLMIPLTIKQQKFSKMSAVMQPEIKKIQKKYEGKKDQASMMKQQEEINLVYEKYGTSMTGGCLPMLIQMPILFALYPVIRDIPTYVKGVKDVYMPVTEAIMNTNGFQKIMETIGEASPVLMNPKAYDYSQADTIVNVLYKFQDSTWNALMEKMPSITDLAQQTMDKVTHLNSFLGINIGEQPLTQLTTAFHNGSVVGIILAVLIPVLAGLTQFISVKLQPQPAGDDKDNPMASSMKTMTYTMPLISVFMGFTLPAGLGLYWAASAAVRCIQQLAINKYLSTKSLDEMIKENQKKAQKKREKHGTSAKEINKMATTSTRNVGTVTKGKSGISEAEREEKIQKAKQKAQNSKPGSLASKANLVSRYNSGQQTNQPKAEDESSSKEKKGKKK
;
A
#
# COMPACT_ATOMS: atom_id res chain seq x y z
N MET A 1 -2.41 -18.84 4.07
CA MET A 1 -1.17 -19.26 3.39
C MET A 1 -0.85 -18.41 2.15
N GLU A 2 -1.81 -17.92 1.39
CA GLU A 2 -1.56 -17.09 0.18
C GLU A 2 -0.93 -15.71 0.45
N VAL A 3 -1.22 -15.08 1.59
CA VAL A 3 -0.65 -13.77 1.94
C VAL A 3 0.86 -13.85 2.19
N TYR A 4 1.35 -14.96 2.72
CA TYR A 4 2.80 -15.19 2.91
C TYR A 4 3.53 -15.44 1.58
N GLY A 5 2.91 -16.14 0.64
CA GLY A 5 3.44 -16.33 -0.72
C GLY A 5 3.57 -15.02 -1.49
N LEU A 6 2.60 -14.12 -1.31
CA LEU A 6 2.59 -12.79 -1.93
C LEU A 6 3.69 -11.86 -1.36
N LEU A 7 4.02 -11.98 -0.07
CA LEU A 7 5.08 -11.21 0.57
C LEU A 7 6.48 -11.79 0.30
N ALA A 8 6.57 -13.08 -0.01
CA ALA A 8 7.83 -13.77 -0.27
C ALA A 8 8.28 -13.72 -1.74
N SER A 9 7.36 -13.53 -2.69
CA SER A 9 7.64 -13.52 -4.12
C SER A 9 7.48 -12.12 -4.73
N GLY A 10 8.60 -11.45 -5.01
CA GLY A 10 8.66 -10.51 -6.12
C GLY A 10 8.27 -9.04 -5.88
N TYR A 11 7.71 -8.61 -4.74
CA TYR A 11 7.47 -7.16 -4.53
C TYR A 11 8.74 -6.36 -4.28
N GLY A 12 9.78 -6.99 -3.70
CA GLY A 12 11.10 -6.38 -3.52
C GLY A 12 11.82 -6.09 -4.84
N ASP A 13 11.45 -6.78 -5.92
CA ASP A 13 12.04 -6.62 -7.25
C ASP A 13 11.38 -5.53 -8.10
N TRP A 14 10.28 -4.96 -7.65
CA TRP A 14 9.69 -3.81 -8.34
C TRP A 14 10.67 -2.63 -8.31
N PRO A 15 11.01 -2.04 -9.45
CA PRO A 15 12.07 -1.01 -9.54
C PRO A 15 11.88 0.14 -8.57
N ILE A 16 10.64 0.60 -8.38
CA ILE A 16 10.30 1.69 -7.46
C ILE A 16 10.49 1.27 -6.00
N ILE A 17 10.04 0.08 -5.62
CA ILE A 17 10.15 -0.42 -4.24
C ILE A 17 11.62 -0.68 -3.90
N LYS A 18 12.39 -1.23 -4.83
CA LYS A 18 13.83 -1.46 -4.66
C LYS A 18 14.61 -0.15 -4.43
N GLN A 19 14.28 0.91 -5.18
CA GLN A 19 14.91 2.22 -5.00
C GLN A 19 14.55 2.84 -3.64
N ILE A 20 13.28 2.74 -3.23
CA ILE A 20 12.84 3.23 -1.91
C ILE A 20 13.50 2.41 -0.80
N ALA A 21 13.57 1.09 -0.92
CA ALA A 21 14.24 0.21 0.05
C ALA A 21 15.73 0.53 0.17
N TRP A 22 16.40 0.77 -0.95
CA TRP A 22 17.80 1.21 -0.96
C TRP A 22 17.98 2.54 -0.21
N LEU A 23 17.12 3.54 -0.48
CA LEU A 23 17.17 4.84 0.20
C LEU A 23 16.94 4.70 1.71
N LEU A 24 15.91 3.94 2.10
CA LEU A 24 15.61 3.65 3.52
C LEU A 24 16.78 2.90 4.17
N GLY A 25 17.37 1.96 3.46
CA GLY A 25 18.56 1.22 3.88
C GLY A 25 19.77 2.14 4.13
N GLN A 26 20.02 3.13 3.25
CA GLN A 26 21.10 4.11 3.46
C GLN A 26 20.86 4.96 4.72
N VAL A 27 19.62 5.37 4.99
CA VAL A 27 19.28 6.07 6.23
C VAL A 27 19.57 5.18 7.45
N MET A 28 19.15 3.91 7.41
CA MET A 28 19.36 2.94 8.49
C MET A 28 20.86 2.67 8.72
N ASN A 29 21.64 2.49 7.64
CA ASN A 29 23.10 2.33 7.70
C ASN A 29 23.78 3.56 8.31
N GLY A 30 23.36 4.77 7.91
CA GLY A 30 23.85 6.02 8.49
C GLY A 30 23.61 6.12 10.01
N ILE A 31 22.41 5.75 10.45
CA ILE A 31 22.05 5.73 11.87
C ILE A 31 22.91 4.71 12.62
N PHE A 32 23.01 3.48 12.10
CA PHE A 32 23.83 2.43 12.72
C PHE A 32 25.29 2.85 12.85
N ASN A 33 25.88 3.46 11.82
CA ASN A 33 27.26 3.94 11.85
C ASN A 33 27.49 5.06 12.89
N VAL A 34 26.49 5.93 13.11
CA VAL A 34 26.57 6.96 14.16
C VAL A 34 26.46 6.31 15.55
N LEU A 35 25.54 5.37 15.72
CA LEU A 35 25.37 4.65 16.99
C LEU A 35 26.59 3.81 17.36
N SER A 36 27.21 3.10 16.39
CA SER A 36 28.43 2.31 16.62
C SER A 36 29.60 3.20 17.08
N LYS A 37 29.75 4.43 16.55
CA LYS A 37 30.79 5.36 16.99
C LYS A 37 30.66 5.80 18.45
N ILE A 38 29.47 5.77 19.01
CA ILE A 38 29.19 6.07 20.42
C ILE A 38 29.06 4.81 21.30
N GLY A 39 29.40 3.64 20.73
CA GLY A 39 29.40 2.36 21.44
C GLY A 39 28.01 1.71 21.57
N ILE A 40 27.01 2.17 20.84
CA ILE A 40 25.66 1.59 20.83
C ILE A 40 25.46 0.76 19.56
N GLU A 41 25.86 -0.51 19.63
CA GLU A 41 25.66 -1.46 18.55
C GLU A 41 24.38 -2.29 18.78
N ASN A 42 23.22 -1.65 18.55
CA ASN A 42 21.93 -2.28 18.79
C ASN A 42 20.93 -1.96 17.66
N ILE A 43 20.44 -3.01 17.00
CA ILE A 43 19.53 -2.89 15.86
C ILE A 43 18.15 -2.38 16.30
N GLY A 44 17.69 -2.74 17.49
CA GLY A 44 16.41 -2.27 18.02
C GLY A 44 16.39 -0.76 18.24
N VAL A 45 17.47 -0.21 18.80
CA VAL A 45 17.66 1.25 18.94
C VAL A 45 17.71 1.90 17.57
N CYS A 46 18.42 1.29 16.61
CA CYS A 46 18.51 1.78 15.24
C CYS A 46 17.11 1.86 14.58
N ILE A 47 16.27 0.84 14.73
CA ILE A 47 14.90 0.81 14.21
C ILE A 47 14.04 1.95 14.82
N ILE A 48 14.17 2.19 16.13
CA ILE A 48 13.40 3.25 16.80
C ILE A 48 13.80 4.64 16.27
N ILE A 49 15.11 4.94 16.20
CA ILE A 49 15.62 6.22 15.70
C ILE A 49 15.24 6.40 14.23
N PHE A 50 15.43 5.37 13.43
CA PHE A 50 14.98 5.33 12.03
C PHE A 50 13.50 5.69 11.90
N THR A 51 12.65 5.08 12.73
CA THR A 51 11.21 5.34 12.75
C THR A 51 10.91 6.80 13.07
N ILE A 52 11.55 7.35 14.09
CA ILE A 52 11.38 8.76 14.48
C ILE A 52 11.76 9.69 13.32
N ILE A 53 12.89 9.45 12.65
CA ILE A 53 13.36 10.27 11.53
C ILE A 53 12.36 10.21 10.37
N ILE A 54 11.95 9.02 9.94
CA ILE A 54 11.01 8.86 8.82
C ILE A 54 9.67 9.55 9.11
N TYR A 55 9.09 9.35 10.30
CA TYR A 55 7.83 10.00 10.65
C TYR A 55 7.97 11.51 10.85
N THR A 56 9.13 12.00 11.27
CA THR A 56 9.41 13.43 11.34
C THR A 56 9.44 14.05 9.95
N LEU A 57 10.08 13.41 8.98
CA LEU A 57 10.06 13.84 7.58
C LEU A 57 8.63 13.84 6.98
N MET A 58 7.77 12.97 7.47
CA MET A 58 6.37 12.87 7.02
C MET A 58 5.42 13.88 7.70
N ILE A 59 5.85 14.67 8.70
CA ILE A 59 5.00 15.65 9.40
C ILE A 59 4.22 16.55 8.45
N PRO A 60 4.79 17.17 7.39
CA PRO A 60 4.05 18.04 6.49
C PRO A 60 2.88 17.32 5.79
N LEU A 61 3.07 16.03 5.46
CA LEU A 61 2.04 15.20 4.86
C LEU A 61 0.95 14.86 5.88
N THR A 62 1.34 14.50 7.10
CA THR A 62 0.43 14.21 8.22
C THR A 62 -0.45 15.40 8.57
N ILE A 63 0.10 16.63 8.59
CA ILE A 63 -0.68 17.86 8.81
C ILE A 63 -1.74 18.03 7.71
N LYS A 64 -1.41 17.80 6.44
CA LYS A 64 -2.37 17.88 5.33
C LYS A 64 -3.50 16.86 5.49
N GLN A 65 -3.15 15.63 5.87
CA GLN A 65 -4.11 14.56 6.15
C GLN A 65 -5.06 14.93 7.29
N GLN A 66 -4.53 15.46 8.40
CA GLN A 66 -5.33 15.86 9.54
C GLN A 66 -6.27 17.02 9.23
N LYS A 67 -5.80 18.02 8.46
CA LYS A 67 -6.66 19.09 7.95
C LYS A 67 -7.80 18.53 7.09
N PHE A 68 -7.49 17.59 6.19
CA PHE A 68 -8.51 16.92 5.38
C PHE A 68 -9.50 16.15 6.24
N SER A 69 -9.03 15.39 7.23
CA SER A 69 -9.89 14.59 8.13
C SER A 69 -10.85 15.48 8.93
N LYS A 70 -10.37 16.59 9.50
CA LYS A 70 -11.23 17.59 10.17
C LYS A 70 -12.28 18.18 9.22
N MET A 71 -11.86 18.51 8.00
CA MET A 71 -12.76 19.06 6.98
C MET A 71 -13.81 18.04 6.56
N SER A 72 -13.41 16.79 6.37
CA SER A 72 -14.29 15.67 6.05
C SER A 72 -15.37 15.48 7.11
N ALA A 73 -15.02 15.58 8.40
CA ALA A 73 -16.01 15.47 9.49
C ALA A 73 -17.09 16.56 9.41
N VAL A 74 -16.73 17.78 9.01
CA VAL A 74 -17.68 18.90 8.86
C VAL A 74 -18.54 18.76 7.61
N MET A 75 -18.00 18.20 6.52
CA MET A 75 -18.74 17.96 5.27
C MET A 75 -19.73 16.78 5.37
N GLN A 76 -19.49 15.83 6.27
CA GLN A 76 -20.29 14.60 6.39
C GLN A 76 -21.80 14.83 6.49
N PRO A 77 -22.34 15.78 7.28
CA PRO A 77 -23.79 16.03 7.33
C PRO A 77 -24.39 16.44 5.99
N GLU A 78 -23.67 17.24 5.18
CA GLU A 78 -24.12 17.66 3.84
C GLU A 78 -24.07 16.48 2.87
N ILE A 79 -22.98 15.71 2.90
CA ILE A 79 -22.80 14.51 2.06
C ILE A 79 -23.90 13.48 2.36
N LYS A 80 -24.23 13.25 3.63
CA LYS A 80 -25.32 12.34 4.04
C LYS A 80 -26.69 12.78 3.51
N LYS A 81 -27.00 14.08 3.54
CA LYS A 81 -28.24 14.59 2.95
C LYS A 81 -28.33 14.27 1.46
N ILE A 82 -27.22 14.41 0.73
CA ILE A 82 -27.16 14.07 -0.68
C ILE A 82 -27.31 12.55 -0.87
N GLN A 83 -26.62 11.72 -0.08
CA GLN A 83 -26.75 10.25 -0.14
C GLN A 83 -28.19 9.80 0.09
N LYS A 84 -28.88 10.33 1.13
CA LYS A 84 -30.30 10.03 1.39
C LYS A 84 -31.23 10.45 0.25
N LYS A 85 -30.96 11.59 -0.43
CA LYS A 85 -31.74 12.06 -1.59
C LYS A 85 -31.70 11.06 -2.76
N TYR A 86 -30.63 10.32 -2.90
CA TYR A 86 -30.44 9.33 -3.97
C TYR A 86 -30.55 7.88 -3.48
N GLU A 87 -30.93 7.65 -2.23
CA GLU A 87 -31.15 6.33 -1.67
C GLU A 87 -32.21 5.56 -2.47
N GLY A 88 -31.93 4.29 -2.78
CA GLY A 88 -32.80 3.45 -3.60
C GLY A 88 -32.74 3.68 -5.11
N LYS A 89 -32.09 4.76 -5.59
CA LYS A 89 -31.91 5.02 -7.03
C LYS A 89 -30.62 4.37 -7.51
N LYS A 90 -30.75 3.30 -8.30
CA LYS A 90 -29.61 2.51 -8.81
C LYS A 90 -29.28 2.80 -10.29
N ASP A 91 -30.02 3.73 -10.92
CA ASP A 91 -29.77 4.12 -12.31
C ASP A 91 -28.51 4.96 -12.42
N GLN A 92 -27.76 4.75 -13.49
CA GLN A 92 -26.48 5.40 -13.73
C GLN A 92 -26.56 6.93 -13.72
N ALA A 93 -27.66 7.50 -14.23
CA ALA A 93 -27.88 8.95 -14.23
C ALA A 93 -28.01 9.53 -12.81
N SER A 94 -28.70 8.83 -11.90
CA SER A 94 -28.84 9.23 -10.50
C SER A 94 -27.51 9.09 -9.76
N MET A 95 -26.74 8.05 -10.01
CA MET A 95 -25.40 7.88 -9.43
C MET A 95 -24.44 9.00 -9.88
N MET A 96 -24.47 9.38 -11.16
CA MET A 96 -23.65 10.50 -11.67
C MET A 96 -24.05 11.83 -11.02
N LYS A 97 -25.35 12.11 -10.87
CA LYS A 97 -25.84 13.33 -10.20
C LYS A 97 -25.46 13.37 -8.74
N GLN A 98 -25.60 12.24 -8.02
CA GLN A 98 -25.15 12.12 -6.64
C GLN A 98 -23.66 12.44 -6.52
N GLN A 99 -22.85 11.89 -7.39
CA GLN A 99 -21.41 12.13 -7.42
C GLN A 99 -21.07 13.59 -7.72
N GLU A 100 -21.80 14.23 -8.63
CA GLU A 100 -21.64 15.65 -8.97
C GLU A 100 -22.00 16.55 -7.76
N GLU A 101 -23.13 16.30 -7.10
CA GLU A 101 -23.52 17.04 -5.89
C GLU A 101 -22.51 16.87 -4.75
N ILE A 102 -21.97 15.65 -4.55
CA ILE A 102 -20.91 15.39 -3.57
C ILE A 102 -19.63 16.16 -3.94
N ASN A 103 -19.24 16.19 -5.23
CA ASN A 103 -18.08 16.96 -5.68
C ASN A 103 -18.25 18.48 -5.41
N LEU A 104 -19.44 19.02 -5.59
CA LEU A 104 -19.73 20.42 -5.27
C LEU A 104 -19.54 20.72 -3.78
N VAL A 105 -19.89 19.78 -2.88
CA VAL A 105 -19.58 19.92 -1.45
C VAL A 105 -18.07 19.98 -1.21
N TYR A 106 -17.29 19.07 -1.81
CA TYR A 106 -15.82 19.12 -1.69
C TYR A 106 -15.25 20.43 -2.21
N GLU A 107 -15.77 20.95 -3.32
CA GLU A 107 -15.35 22.25 -3.88
C GLU A 107 -15.69 23.42 -2.97
N LYS A 108 -16.90 23.43 -2.35
CA LYS A 108 -17.33 24.42 -1.39
C LYS A 108 -16.33 24.56 -0.23
N TYR A 109 -15.79 23.46 0.25
CA TYR A 109 -14.79 23.43 1.32
C TYR A 109 -13.33 23.52 0.83
N GLY A 110 -13.09 23.70 -0.47
CA GLY A 110 -11.75 23.86 -1.06
C GLY A 110 -10.88 22.62 -0.93
N THR A 111 -11.49 21.42 -0.95
CA THR A 111 -10.82 20.13 -0.82
C THR A 111 -11.15 19.23 -2.02
N SER A 112 -10.58 18.03 -2.10
CA SER A 112 -10.88 17.06 -3.13
C SER A 112 -11.16 15.69 -2.51
N MET A 113 -11.97 14.87 -3.17
CA MET A 113 -12.27 13.51 -2.74
C MET A 113 -11.01 12.63 -2.60
N THR A 114 -10.02 12.86 -3.46
CA THR A 114 -8.73 12.14 -3.42
C THR A 114 -7.81 12.58 -2.29
N GLY A 115 -8.11 13.69 -1.61
CA GLY A 115 -7.27 14.22 -0.53
C GLY A 115 -7.15 13.29 0.68
N GLY A 116 -8.15 12.42 0.91
CA GLY A 116 -8.16 11.44 2.01
C GLY A 116 -7.34 10.18 1.75
N CYS A 117 -7.21 9.74 0.50
CA CYS A 117 -6.47 8.51 0.17
C CYS A 117 -5.00 8.76 -0.21
N LEU A 118 -4.62 10.02 -0.47
CA LEU A 118 -3.24 10.37 -0.86
C LEU A 118 -2.17 9.88 0.14
N PRO A 119 -2.38 10.01 1.48
CA PRO A 119 -1.42 9.48 2.44
C PRO A 119 -1.29 7.95 2.37
N MET A 120 -2.38 7.23 2.13
CA MET A 120 -2.35 5.78 1.97
C MET A 120 -1.55 5.36 0.73
N LEU A 121 -1.71 6.09 -0.39
CA LEU A 121 -0.97 5.84 -1.62
C LEU A 121 0.54 6.05 -1.44
N ILE A 122 0.97 6.99 -0.59
CA ILE A 122 2.38 7.22 -0.28
C ILE A 122 2.89 6.22 0.76
N GLN A 123 2.07 5.88 1.75
CA GLN A 123 2.45 4.97 2.83
C GLN A 123 2.68 3.54 2.36
N MET A 124 1.87 3.04 1.39
CA MET A 124 1.96 1.66 0.93
C MET A 124 3.33 1.32 0.29
N PRO A 125 3.88 2.11 -0.66
CA PRO A 125 5.22 1.86 -1.17
C PRO A 125 6.31 1.89 -0.10
N ILE A 126 6.20 2.79 0.89
CA ILE A 126 7.14 2.87 2.00
C ILE A 126 7.06 1.61 2.86
N LEU A 127 5.86 1.13 3.18
CA LEU A 127 5.67 -0.09 3.96
C LEU A 127 6.24 -1.31 3.24
N PHE A 128 5.97 -1.45 1.93
CA PHE A 128 6.52 -2.53 1.12
C PHE A 128 8.04 -2.48 0.99
N ALA A 129 8.62 -1.28 0.92
CA ALA A 129 10.06 -1.11 0.86
C ALA A 129 10.74 -1.34 2.22
N LEU A 130 10.05 -1.03 3.32
CA LEU A 130 10.58 -1.20 4.67
C LEU A 130 10.66 -2.67 5.09
N TYR A 131 9.71 -3.49 4.61
CA TYR A 131 9.68 -4.91 4.95
C TYR A 131 11.01 -5.63 4.62
N PRO A 132 11.54 -5.59 3.36
CA PRO A 132 12.84 -6.19 3.05
C PRO A 132 14.00 -5.55 3.83
N VAL A 133 13.95 -4.24 4.12
CA VAL A 133 15.02 -3.57 4.90
C VAL A 133 15.13 -4.13 6.31
N ILE A 134 14.01 -4.40 6.99
CA ILE A 134 14.02 -4.97 8.35
C ILE A 134 14.23 -6.49 8.32
N ARG A 135 13.74 -7.17 7.30
CA ARG A 135 13.89 -8.63 7.17
C ARG A 135 15.32 -9.06 6.85
N ASP A 136 16.02 -8.25 6.06
CA ASP A 136 17.34 -8.55 5.52
C ASP A 136 18.33 -7.40 5.86
N ILE A 137 18.39 -7.00 7.14
CA ILE A 137 19.21 -5.87 7.64
C ILE A 137 20.67 -5.90 7.14
N PRO A 138 21.37 -7.05 7.11
CA PRO A 138 22.75 -7.09 6.63
C PRO A 138 22.92 -6.64 5.18
N THR A 139 21.90 -6.78 4.35
CA THR A 139 21.91 -6.28 2.96
C THR A 139 22.04 -4.75 2.90
N TYR A 140 21.52 -4.07 3.89
CA TYR A 140 21.39 -2.59 3.91
C TYR A 140 22.34 -1.93 4.88
N VAL A 141 22.76 -2.62 5.94
CA VAL A 141 23.60 -2.08 7.03
C VAL A 141 24.94 -2.78 7.03
N LYS A 142 25.95 -2.09 6.50
CA LYS A 142 27.29 -2.65 6.32
C LYS A 142 27.89 -3.16 7.63
N GLY A 143 27.81 -2.37 8.73
CA GLY A 143 28.38 -2.80 10.01
C GLY A 143 27.77 -4.10 10.56
N VAL A 144 26.49 -4.36 10.26
CA VAL A 144 25.87 -5.65 10.61
C VAL A 144 26.37 -6.76 9.67
N LYS A 145 26.45 -6.50 8.36
CA LYS A 145 27.02 -7.46 7.39
C LYS A 145 28.43 -7.89 7.78
N ASP A 146 29.28 -6.94 8.16
CA ASP A 146 30.69 -7.18 8.49
C ASP A 146 30.85 -8.14 9.69
N VAL A 147 29.85 -8.25 10.58
CA VAL A 147 29.87 -9.24 11.68
C VAL A 147 29.71 -10.67 11.18
N TYR A 148 28.95 -10.89 10.09
CA TYR A 148 28.71 -12.22 9.52
C TYR A 148 29.78 -12.62 8.50
N MET A 149 30.51 -11.68 7.90
CA MET A 149 31.45 -11.95 6.82
C MET A 149 32.50 -12.99 7.18
N PRO A 150 33.17 -12.95 8.35
CA PRO A 150 34.21 -13.95 8.69
C PRO A 150 33.69 -15.40 8.66
N VAL A 151 32.54 -15.66 9.30
CA VAL A 151 31.94 -17.00 9.30
C VAL A 151 31.41 -17.38 7.91
N THR A 152 30.90 -16.42 7.14
CA THR A 152 30.44 -16.64 5.76
C THR A 152 31.60 -17.09 4.86
N GLU A 153 32.75 -16.44 4.93
CA GLU A 153 33.94 -16.79 4.18
C GLU A 153 34.46 -18.20 4.60
N ALA A 154 34.45 -18.52 5.90
CA ALA A 154 34.82 -19.83 6.38
C ALA A 154 33.86 -20.93 5.90
N ILE A 155 32.56 -20.68 5.86
CA ILE A 155 31.55 -21.57 5.27
C ILE A 155 31.84 -21.78 3.81
N MET A 156 32.06 -20.73 3.01
CA MET A 156 32.31 -20.84 1.57
C MET A 156 33.58 -21.58 1.24
N ASN A 157 34.59 -21.61 2.12
CA ASN A 157 35.82 -22.37 1.99
C ASN A 157 35.67 -23.85 2.40
N THR A 158 34.52 -24.26 2.93
CA THR A 158 34.26 -25.65 3.32
C THR A 158 33.75 -26.46 2.12
N ASN A 159 34.32 -27.61 1.86
CA ASN A 159 33.92 -28.47 0.75
C ASN A 159 32.43 -28.88 0.89
N GLY A 160 31.65 -28.69 -0.18
CA GLY A 160 30.23 -29.07 -0.21
C GLY A 160 29.31 -28.17 0.61
N PHE A 161 29.77 -26.98 1.01
CA PHE A 161 29.03 -26.04 1.87
C PHE A 161 27.62 -25.74 1.34
N GLN A 162 27.42 -25.63 0.03
CA GLN A 162 26.09 -25.30 -0.53
C GLN A 162 25.03 -26.33 -0.13
N LYS A 163 25.36 -27.62 -0.25
CA LYS A 163 24.44 -28.70 0.15
C LYS A 163 24.20 -28.74 1.67
N ILE A 164 25.24 -28.42 2.44
CA ILE A 164 25.13 -28.37 3.91
C ILE A 164 24.21 -27.21 4.29
N MET A 165 24.41 -26.02 3.71
CA MET A 165 23.56 -24.84 3.96
C MET A 165 22.11 -25.07 3.50
N GLU A 166 21.89 -25.76 2.38
CA GLU A 166 20.55 -26.16 1.93
C GLU A 166 19.87 -27.07 2.94
N THR A 167 20.59 -28.11 3.41
CA THR A 167 20.05 -29.08 4.41
C THR A 167 19.70 -28.40 5.75
N ILE A 168 20.57 -27.50 6.22
CA ILE A 168 20.32 -26.72 7.44
C ILE A 168 19.13 -25.79 7.23
N GLY A 169 19.04 -25.16 6.05
CA GLY A 169 17.94 -24.30 5.66
C GLY A 169 16.59 -25.02 5.64
N GLU A 170 16.56 -26.27 5.13
CA GLU A 170 15.32 -27.08 5.11
C GLU A 170 14.83 -27.42 6.52
N ALA A 171 15.73 -27.61 7.47
CA ALA A 171 15.41 -27.87 8.87
C ALA A 171 15.01 -26.59 9.63
N SER A 172 15.25 -25.41 9.07
CA SER A 172 14.95 -24.13 9.74
C SER A 172 13.49 -23.71 9.51
N PRO A 173 12.70 -23.53 10.58
CA PRO A 173 11.29 -23.14 10.43
C PRO A 173 11.08 -21.70 9.91
N VAL A 174 12.15 -20.91 9.92
CA VAL A 174 12.10 -19.48 9.54
C VAL A 174 12.44 -19.25 8.07
N LEU A 175 13.15 -20.20 7.45
CA LEU A 175 13.54 -20.07 6.05
C LEU A 175 12.46 -20.64 5.12
N MET A 176 11.84 -19.75 4.37
CA MET A 176 10.88 -20.14 3.35
C MET A 176 11.60 -20.55 2.07
N ASN A 177 11.33 -21.76 1.56
CA ASN A 177 11.88 -22.29 0.31
C ASN A 177 13.42 -22.21 0.21
N PRO A 178 14.16 -22.83 1.14
CA PRO A 178 15.63 -22.73 1.21
C PRO A 178 16.35 -23.19 -0.07
N LYS A 179 15.73 -24.05 -0.87
CA LYS A 179 16.27 -24.50 -2.19
C LYS A 179 16.31 -23.39 -3.25
N ALA A 180 15.55 -22.31 -3.06
CA ALA A 180 15.55 -21.18 -4.00
C ALA A 180 16.67 -20.17 -3.71
N TYR A 181 17.43 -20.33 -2.62
CA TYR A 181 18.55 -19.45 -2.29
C TYR A 181 19.80 -19.83 -3.10
N ASP A 182 20.42 -18.82 -3.71
CA ASP A 182 21.71 -18.99 -4.37
C ASP A 182 22.85 -18.91 -3.34
N TYR A 183 23.20 -20.04 -2.74
CA TYR A 183 24.28 -20.11 -1.75
C TYR A 183 25.68 -19.89 -2.34
N SER A 184 25.84 -19.70 -3.65
CA SER A 184 27.11 -19.26 -4.24
C SER A 184 27.46 -17.81 -3.92
N GLN A 185 26.47 -17.02 -3.50
CA GLN A 185 26.62 -15.62 -3.18
C GLN A 185 26.82 -15.43 -1.65
N ALA A 186 27.89 -14.75 -1.26
CA ALA A 186 28.16 -14.43 0.14
C ALA A 186 27.00 -13.67 0.80
N ASP A 187 26.39 -12.72 0.08
CA ASP A 187 25.25 -11.94 0.57
C ASP A 187 24.02 -12.80 0.88
N THR A 188 23.80 -13.86 0.11
CA THR A 188 22.75 -14.84 0.38
C THR A 188 23.03 -15.58 1.68
N ILE A 189 24.27 -16.07 1.88
CA ILE A 189 24.65 -16.77 3.09
C ILE A 189 24.50 -15.85 4.32
N VAL A 190 24.98 -14.62 4.23
CA VAL A 190 24.83 -13.60 5.31
C VAL A 190 23.35 -13.41 5.69
N ASN A 191 22.46 -13.25 4.70
CA ASN A 191 21.03 -13.07 4.96
C ASN A 191 20.36 -14.33 5.52
N VAL A 192 20.85 -15.50 5.17
CA VAL A 192 20.40 -16.78 5.74
C VAL A 192 20.87 -16.91 7.18
N LEU A 193 22.13 -16.63 7.47
CA LEU A 193 22.70 -16.65 8.84
C LEU A 193 22.00 -15.63 9.76
N TYR A 194 21.63 -14.48 9.23
CA TYR A 194 20.86 -13.46 9.97
C TYR A 194 19.52 -13.98 10.51
N LYS A 195 18.94 -14.96 9.84
CA LYS A 195 17.65 -15.60 10.22
C LYS A 195 17.84 -16.86 11.08
N PHE A 196 19.06 -17.23 11.37
CA PHE A 196 19.33 -18.41 12.17
C PHE A 196 18.88 -18.22 13.62
N GLN A 197 18.27 -19.27 14.14
CA GLN A 197 17.98 -19.44 15.56
C GLN A 197 19.10 -20.22 16.23
N ASP A 198 19.12 -20.27 17.54
CA ASP A 198 20.14 -21.02 18.31
C ASP A 198 20.25 -22.49 17.86
N SER A 199 19.10 -23.14 17.61
CA SER A 199 19.08 -24.52 17.09
C SER A 199 19.73 -24.66 15.72
N THR A 200 19.55 -23.62 14.86
CA THR A 200 20.11 -23.62 13.50
C THR A 200 21.62 -23.33 13.54
N TRP A 201 22.08 -22.45 14.43
CA TRP A 201 23.50 -22.22 14.69
C TRP A 201 24.17 -23.50 15.21
N ASN A 202 23.54 -24.23 16.13
CA ASN A 202 24.05 -25.51 16.65
C ASN A 202 24.13 -26.57 15.54
N ALA A 203 23.11 -26.65 14.68
CA ALA A 203 23.15 -27.55 13.52
C ALA A 203 24.26 -27.19 12.51
N LEU A 204 24.57 -25.92 12.33
CA LEU A 204 25.72 -25.48 11.51
C LEU A 204 27.04 -25.94 12.12
N MET A 205 27.24 -25.73 13.41
CA MET A 205 28.46 -26.14 14.12
C MET A 205 28.64 -27.67 14.11
N GLU A 206 27.57 -28.44 14.25
CA GLU A 206 27.60 -29.90 14.14
C GLU A 206 28.00 -30.38 12.73
N LYS A 207 27.44 -29.74 11.70
CA LYS A 207 27.71 -30.12 10.29
C LYS A 207 29.05 -29.60 9.76
N MET A 208 29.60 -28.54 10.38
CA MET A 208 30.86 -27.91 10.02
C MET A 208 31.75 -27.71 11.25
N PRO A 209 32.36 -28.78 11.83
CA PRO A 209 33.14 -28.65 13.05
C PRO A 209 34.35 -27.73 12.94
N SER A 210 34.91 -27.58 11.75
CA SER A 210 36.06 -26.72 11.48
C SER A 210 35.82 -25.23 11.71
N ILE A 211 34.55 -24.78 11.70
CA ILE A 211 34.20 -23.38 11.88
C ILE A 211 33.48 -23.10 13.23
N THR A 212 33.41 -24.09 14.12
CA THR A 212 32.65 -24.01 15.38
C THR A 212 33.00 -22.79 16.21
N ASP A 213 34.28 -22.54 16.47
CA ASP A 213 34.73 -21.41 17.30
C ASP A 213 34.33 -20.07 16.67
N LEU A 214 34.45 -19.94 15.34
CA LEU A 214 34.09 -18.74 14.62
C LEU A 214 32.58 -18.52 14.57
N ALA A 215 31.82 -19.61 14.37
CA ALA A 215 30.36 -19.59 14.40
C ALA A 215 29.85 -19.18 15.77
N GLN A 216 30.43 -19.71 16.87
CA GLN A 216 30.06 -19.36 18.24
C GLN A 216 30.35 -17.87 18.52
N GLN A 217 31.54 -17.38 18.17
CA GLN A 217 31.87 -15.95 18.33
C GLN A 217 30.94 -15.04 17.53
N THR A 218 30.52 -15.46 16.34
CA THR A 218 29.58 -14.70 15.52
C THR A 218 28.19 -14.71 16.17
N MET A 219 27.72 -15.88 16.63
CA MET A 219 26.45 -16.03 17.33
C MET A 219 26.37 -15.12 18.57
N ASP A 220 27.42 -15.06 19.38
CA ASP A 220 27.48 -14.22 20.59
C ASP A 220 27.38 -12.71 20.23
N LYS A 221 28.11 -12.26 19.20
CA LYS A 221 28.05 -10.87 18.70
C LYS A 221 26.66 -10.54 18.16
N VAL A 222 26.08 -11.44 17.39
CA VAL A 222 24.75 -11.26 16.79
C VAL A 222 23.65 -11.22 17.85
N THR A 223 23.74 -12.05 18.85
CA THR A 223 22.83 -12.05 20.01
C THR A 223 22.87 -10.70 20.70
N HIS A 224 24.05 -10.10 20.90
CA HIS A 224 24.17 -8.77 21.46
C HIS A 224 23.56 -7.68 20.56
N LEU A 225 23.85 -7.71 19.24
CA LEU A 225 23.31 -6.76 18.26
C LEU A 225 21.78 -6.79 18.19
N ASN A 226 21.20 -7.98 18.26
CA ASN A 226 19.76 -8.21 18.13
C ASN A 226 19.01 -8.15 19.47
N SER A 227 19.69 -8.10 20.62
CA SER A 227 19.05 -8.08 21.93
C SER A 227 18.56 -6.68 22.27
N PHE A 228 17.27 -6.44 22.13
CA PHE A 228 16.62 -5.20 22.56
C PHE A 228 15.70 -5.47 23.76
N LEU A 229 16.04 -4.88 24.90
CA LEU A 229 15.32 -5.12 26.19
C LEU A 229 15.17 -6.61 26.53
N GLY A 230 16.16 -7.43 26.19
CA GLY A 230 16.13 -8.87 26.43
C GLY A 230 15.34 -9.69 25.40
N ILE A 231 14.84 -9.04 24.33
CA ILE A 231 14.10 -9.68 23.25
C ILE A 231 15.02 -9.76 22.02
N ASN A 232 15.14 -10.93 21.42
CA ASN A 232 15.82 -11.08 20.13
C ASN A 232 14.93 -10.55 19.01
N ILE A 233 15.28 -9.40 18.45
CA ILE A 233 14.48 -8.74 17.41
C ILE A 233 14.59 -9.40 16.03
N GLY A 234 15.61 -10.21 15.80
CA GLY A 234 15.76 -11.01 14.57
C GLY A 234 14.82 -12.23 14.54
N GLU A 235 14.33 -12.66 15.68
CA GLU A 235 13.52 -13.87 15.84
C GLU A 235 12.01 -13.56 15.90
N GLN A 236 11.19 -14.57 15.54
CA GLN A 236 9.74 -14.44 15.62
C GLN A 236 9.29 -14.58 17.09
N PRO A 237 8.42 -13.67 17.60
CA PRO A 237 7.89 -13.77 18.94
C PRO A 237 7.17 -15.09 19.25
N LEU A 238 6.52 -15.70 18.26
CA LEU A 238 5.88 -17.00 18.41
C LEU A 238 6.90 -18.10 18.74
N THR A 239 8.06 -18.10 18.10
CA THR A 239 9.15 -19.05 18.40
C THR A 239 9.73 -18.79 19.77
N GLN A 240 10.02 -17.53 20.14
CA GLN A 240 10.50 -17.17 21.47
C GLN A 240 9.49 -17.60 22.56
N LEU A 241 8.18 -17.44 22.30
CA LEU A 241 7.12 -17.87 23.21
C LEU A 241 7.12 -19.38 23.41
N THR A 242 7.21 -20.17 22.32
CA THR A 242 7.24 -21.64 22.42
C THR A 242 8.49 -22.12 23.16
N THR A 243 9.66 -21.55 22.88
CA THR A 243 10.91 -21.86 23.56
C THR A 243 10.83 -21.50 25.04
N ALA A 244 10.28 -20.32 25.38
CA ALA A 244 10.11 -19.90 26.79
C ALA A 244 9.14 -20.82 27.56
N PHE A 245 8.08 -21.29 26.89
CA PHE A 245 7.16 -22.29 27.46
C PHE A 245 7.86 -23.62 27.79
N HIS A 246 8.64 -24.15 26.88
CA HIS A 246 9.38 -25.40 27.06
C HIS A 246 10.42 -25.28 28.19
N ASN A 247 11.04 -24.11 28.29
CA ASN A 247 12.04 -23.85 29.35
C ASN A 247 11.44 -23.41 30.69
N GLY A 248 10.11 -23.29 30.80
CA GLY A 248 9.43 -22.81 32.02
C GLY A 248 9.75 -21.36 32.38
N SER A 249 10.23 -20.54 31.43
CA SER A 249 10.67 -19.17 31.67
C SER A 249 9.50 -18.18 31.60
N VAL A 250 8.96 -17.79 32.74
CA VAL A 250 7.90 -16.78 32.84
C VAL A 250 8.34 -15.43 32.25
N VAL A 251 9.59 -15.03 32.52
CA VAL A 251 10.16 -13.79 31.96
C VAL A 251 10.23 -13.87 30.45
N GLY A 252 10.69 -14.98 29.88
CA GLY A 252 10.73 -15.21 28.44
C GLY A 252 9.34 -15.11 27.80
N ILE A 253 8.31 -15.66 28.42
CA ILE A 253 6.92 -15.58 27.95
C ILE A 253 6.46 -14.11 27.91
N ILE A 254 6.70 -13.35 28.99
CA ILE A 254 6.33 -11.94 29.06
C ILE A 254 7.03 -11.13 27.94
N LEU A 255 8.33 -11.34 27.76
CA LEU A 255 9.13 -10.64 26.75
C LEU A 255 8.66 -10.98 25.34
N ALA A 256 8.38 -12.24 25.03
CA ALA A 256 7.89 -12.68 23.73
C ALA A 256 6.54 -12.05 23.36
N VAL A 257 5.65 -11.85 24.33
CA VAL A 257 4.32 -11.26 24.13
C VAL A 257 4.35 -9.71 24.09
N LEU A 258 5.38 -9.10 24.69
CA LEU A 258 5.45 -7.66 24.92
C LEU A 258 5.35 -6.85 23.60
N ILE A 259 6.18 -7.16 22.62
CA ILE A 259 6.21 -6.40 21.34
C ILE A 259 4.89 -6.53 20.55
N PRO A 260 4.34 -7.74 20.32
CA PRO A 260 3.04 -7.89 19.64
C PRO A 260 1.90 -7.13 20.33
N VAL A 261 1.82 -7.22 21.65
CA VAL A 261 0.79 -6.53 22.44
C VAL A 261 0.98 -5.02 22.39
N LEU A 262 2.21 -4.51 22.54
CA LEU A 262 2.50 -3.08 22.39
C LEU A 262 2.16 -2.57 21.00
N ALA A 263 2.46 -3.33 19.94
CA ALA A 263 2.11 -2.97 18.57
C ALA A 263 0.58 -2.85 18.40
N GLY A 264 -0.21 -3.80 18.89
CA GLY A 264 -1.67 -3.74 18.86
C GLY A 264 -2.25 -2.60 19.69
N LEU A 265 -1.76 -2.43 20.91
CA LEU A 265 -2.24 -1.39 21.84
C LEU A 265 -1.95 0.02 21.30
N THR A 266 -0.71 0.27 20.88
CA THR A 266 -0.32 1.57 20.29
C THR A 266 -1.06 1.85 18.99
N GLN A 267 -1.28 0.83 18.17
CA GLN A 267 -2.11 0.95 16.96
C GLN A 267 -3.56 1.30 17.29
N PHE A 268 -4.16 0.65 18.30
CA PHE A 268 -5.51 0.94 18.74
C PHE A 268 -5.65 2.39 19.24
N ILE A 269 -4.70 2.85 20.06
CA ILE A 269 -4.68 4.23 20.55
C ILE A 269 -4.52 5.20 19.37
N SER A 270 -3.61 4.92 18.43
CA SER A 270 -3.37 5.75 17.25
C SER A 270 -4.63 5.93 16.41
N VAL A 271 -5.40 4.85 16.19
CA VAL A 271 -6.66 4.90 15.43
C VAL A 271 -7.73 5.68 16.17
N LYS A 272 -7.84 5.53 17.49
CA LYS A 272 -8.80 6.29 18.34
C LYS A 272 -8.52 7.79 18.36
N LEU A 273 -7.25 8.20 18.28
CA LEU A 273 -6.86 9.61 18.24
C LEU A 273 -7.11 10.27 16.88
N GLN A 274 -7.29 9.49 15.81
CA GLN A 274 -7.60 10.04 14.49
C GLN A 274 -9.05 10.56 14.47
N PRO A 275 -9.29 11.76 13.86
CA PRO A 275 -10.65 12.24 13.67
C PRO A 275 -11.44 11.26 12.82
N GLN A 276 -12.44 10.63 13.41
CA GLN A 276 -13.34 9.73 12.70
C GLN A 276 -14.36 10.55 11.90
N PRO A 277 -14.72 10.14 10.67
CA PRO A 277 -15.84 10.76 9.98
C PRO A 277 -17.10 10.63 10.84
N ALA A 278 -17.75 11.75 11.15
CA ALA A 278 -18.93 11.76 12.00
C ALA A 278 -20.07 10.96 11.33
N GLY A 279 -20.53 9.91 12.00
CA GLY A 279 -21.71 9.16 11.57
C GLY A 279 -21.72 7.71 12.04
N ASP A 280 -22.55 7.46 13.06
CA ASP A 280 -22.89 6.10 13.54
C ASP A 280 -24.02 5.47 12.69
N ASP A 281 -24.20 5.90 11.44
CA ASP A 281 -25.25 5.36 10.57
C ASP A 281 -24.92 3.93 10.17
N LYS A 282 -25.68 2.99 10.72
CA LYS A 282 -25.66 1.57 10.38
C LYS A 282 -25.95 1.32 8.90
N ASP A 283 -26.59 2.26 8.24
CA ASP A 283 -27.05 2.17 6.85
C ASP A 283 -26.02 2.69 5.81
N ASN A 284 -24.87 3.22 6.28
CA ASN A 284 -23.80 3.64 5.37
C ASN A 284 -22.72 2.58 5.25
N PRO A 285 -22.62 1.84 4.11
CA PRO A 285 -21.64 0.78 3.91
C PRO A 285 -20.19 1.26 4.11
N MET A 286 -19.92 2.53 3.78
CA MET A 286 -18.57 3.11 3.91
C MET A 286 -18.21 3.41 5.37
N ALA A 287 -19.17 3.88 6.17
CA ALA A 287 -18.97 4.09 7.61
C ALA A 287 -18.81 2.75 8.34
N SER A 288 -19.60 1.74 7.96
CA SER A 288 -19.48 0.37 8.48
C SER A 288 -18.13 -0.25 8.17
N SER A 289 -17.65 -0.14 6.92
CA SER A 289 -16.33 -0.63 6.51
C SER A 289 -15.20 0.07 7.27
N MET A 290 -15.29 1.39 7.47
CA MET A 290 -14.30 2.14 8.28
C MET A 290 -14.31 1.71 9.74
N LYS A 291 -15.48 1.48 10.34
CA LYS A 291 -15.61 0.99 11.72
C LYS A 291 -15.00 -0.40 11.86
N THR A 292 -15.32 -1.30 10.95
CA THR A 292 -14.73 -2.65 10.90
C THR A 292 -13.21 -2.56 10.80
N MET A 293 -12.68 -1.77 9.87
CA MET A 293 -11.24 -1.56 9.69
C MET A 293 -10.58 -1.00 10.97
N THR A 294 -11.25 -0.10 11.68
CA THR A 294 -10.75 0.50 12.94
C THR A 294 -10.51 -0.55 14.02
N TYR A 295 -11.38 -1.55 14.14
CA TYR A 295 -11.24 -2.61 15.16
C TYR A 295 -10.45 -3.82 14.67
N THR A 296 -10.53 -4.14 13.39
CA THR A 296 -9.86 -5.32 12.82
C THR A 296 -8.35 -5.09 12.63
N MET A 297 -7.96 -3.86 12.24
CA MET A 297 -6.55 -3.53 11.98
C MET A 297 -5.61 -3.76 13.19
N PRO A 298 -5.94 -3.34 14.42
CA PRO A 298 -5.11 -3.64 15.60
C PRO A 298 -4.98 -5.15 15.88
N LEU A 299 -6.05 -5.92 15.67
CA LEU A 299 -6.01 -7.38 15.85
C LEU A 299 -5.09 -8.05 14.82
N ILE A 300 -5.17 -7.62 13.56
CA ILE A 300 -4.25 -8.07 12.50
C ILE A 300 -2.80 -7.72 12.88
N SER A 301 -2.56 -6.53 13.43
CA SER A 301 -1.22 -6.10 13.84
C SER A 301 -0.66 -6.97 14.96
N VAL A 302 -1.49 -7.39 15.93
CA VAL A 302 -1.09 -8.34 16.98
C VAL A 302 -0.74 -9.69 16.37
N PHE A 303 -1.61 -10.24 15.53
CA PHE A 303 -1.38 -11.52 14.87
C PHE A 303 -0.10 -11.52 14.04
N MET A 304 0.08 -10.50 13.19
CA MET A 304 1.27 -10.32 12.38
C MET A 304 2.52 -10.12 13.26
N GLY A 305 2.37 -9.44 14.39
CA GLY A 305 3.43 -9.23 15.35
C GLY A 305 3.98 -10.52 15.95
N PHE A 306 3.17 -11.58 16.09
CA PHE A 306 3.63 -12.89 16.54
C PHE A 306 4.34 -13.71 15.46
N THR A 307 3.96 -13.52 14.20
CA THR A 307 4.38 -14.37 13.07
C THR A 307 5.54 -13.80 12.26
N LEU A 308 5.84 -12.52 12.43
CA LEU A 308 6.95 -11.84 11.77
C LEU A 308 8.10 -11.59 12.75
N PRO A 309 9.35 -11.33 12.27
CA PRO A 309 10.45 -10.99 13.15
C PRO A 309 10.09 -9.85 14.11
N ALA A 310 10.51 -9.96 15.37
CA ALA A 310 10.16 -9.01 16.43
C ALA A 310 10.60 -7.57 16.10
N GLY A 311 11.64 -7.38 15.29
CA GLY A 311 12.08 -6.08 14.80
C GLY A 311 11.02 -5.36 13.96
N LEU A 312 10.20 -6.09 13.18
CA LEU A 312 9.09 -5.50 12.44
C LEU A 312 7.95 -5.10 13.37
N GLY A 313 7.66 -5.94 14.40
CA GLY A 313 6.73 -5.60 15.45
C GLY A 313 7.17 -4.37 16.26
N LEU A 314 8.46 -4.26 16.55
CA LEU A 314 9.06 -3.09 17.20
C LEU A 314 8.90 -1.82 16.34
N TYR A 315 9.14 -1.92 15.02
CA TYR A 315 8.84 -0.82 14.10
C TYR A 315 7.36 -0.41 14.15
N TRP A 316 6.43 -1.35 14.13
CA TRP A 316 5.00 -1.03 14.22
C TRP A 316 4.63 -0.35 15.53
N ALA A 317 5.12 -0.86 16.65
CA ALA A 317 4.90 -0.25 17.97
C ALA A 317 5.49 1.18 18.01
N ALA A 318 6.75 1.35 17.62
CA ALA A 318 7.41 2.64 17.56
C ALA A 318 6.70 3.62 16.61
N SER A 319 6.31 3.17 15.42
CA SER A 319 5.61 3.99 14.43
C SER A 319 4.24 4.47 14.94
N ALA A 320 3.50 3.60 15.62
CA ALA A 320 2.22 3.96 16.20
C ALA A 320 2.39 4.93 17.39
N ALA A 321 3.40 4.73 18.24
CA ALA A 321 3.72 5.65 19.34
C ALA A 321 4.11 7.04 18.81
N VAL A 322 4.98 7.12 17.81
CA VAL A 322 5.38 8.39 17.18
C VAL A 322 4.18 9.07 16.55
N ARG A 323 3.31 8.34 15.85
CA ARG A 323 2.06 8.88 15.30
C ARG A 323 1.14 9.40 16.39
N CYS A 324 1.00 8.70 17.53
CA CYS A 324 0.20 9.20 18.65
C CYS A 324 0.70 10.56 19.15
N ILE A 325 2.00 10.70 19.36
CA ILE A 325 2.62 11.96 19.80
C ILE A 325 2.39 13.06 18.75
N GLN A 326 2.66 12.77 17.48
CA GLN A 326 2.43 13.71 16.38
C GLN A 326 0.95 14.11 16.28
N GLN A 327 0.04 13.15 16.44
CA GLN A 327 -1.40 13.38 16.39
C GLN A 327 -1.84 14.36 17.47
N LEU A 328 -1.38 14.19 18.71
CA LEU A 328 -1.68 15.07 19.82
C LEU A 328 -1.14 16.50 19.55
N ALA A 329 0.11 16.60 19.08
CA ALA A 329 0.73 17.89 18.76
C ALA A 329 -0.01 18.60 17.59
N ILE A 330 -0.32 17.86 16.53
CA ILE A 330 -1.05 18.41 15.36
C ILE A 330 -2.48 18.76 15.73
N ASN A 331 -3.19 17.97 16.54
CA ASN A 331 -4.52 18.28 17.01
C ASN A 331 -4.52 19.57 17.82
N LYS A 332 -3.56 19.77 18.73
CA LYS A 332 -3.38 21.01 19.48
C LYS A 332 -3.10 22.18 18.54
N TYR A 333 -2.21 22.03 17.57
CA TYR A 333 -1.94 23.07 16.57
C TYR A 333 -3.19 23.41 15.72
N LEU A 334 -3.94 22.41 15.28
CA LEU A 334 -5.15 22.64 14.48
C LEU A 334 -6.35 23.13 15.30
N SER A 335 -6.37 23.00 16.63
CA SER A 335 -7.42 23.57 17.49
C SER A 335 -7.27 25.08 17.66
N THR A 336 -6.08 25.65 17.43
CA THR A 336 -5.86 27.09 17.48
C THR A 336 -6.35 27.83 16.22
N LYS A 337 -6.63 27.09 15.13
CA LYS A 337 -7.16 27.67 13.88
C LYS A 337 -8.68 27.52 13.80
N SER A 338 -9.36 28.60 13.47
CA SER A 338 -10.81 28.52 13.22
C SER A 338 -11.10 27.71 11.95
N LEU A 339 -12.26 27.04 11.93
CA LEU A 339 -12.69 26.26 10.78
C LEU A 339 -12.83 27.14 9.52
N ASP A 340 -13.38 28.35 9.68
CA ASP A 340 -13.58 29.31 8.59
C ASP A 340 -12.26 29.75 7.98
N GLU A 341 -11.21 29.96 8.80
CA GLU A 341 -9.87 30.25 8.29
C GLU A 341 -9.29 29.10 7.48
N MET A 342 -9.49 27.87 7.94
CA MET A 342 -9.02 26.67 7.21
C MET A 342 -9.75 26.52 5.87
N ILE A 343 -11.06 26.77 5.82
CA ILE A 343 -11.85 26.75 4.59
C ILE A 343 -11.35 27.82 3.62
N LYS A 344 -11.22 29.08 4.08
CA LYS A 344 -10.71 30.19 3.26
C LYS A 344 -9.30 29.91 2.71
N GLU A 345 -8.40 29.36 3.54
CA GLU A 345 -7.05 28.98 3.13
C GLU A 345 -7.08 27.91 2.04
N ASN A 346 -7.92 26.89 2.20
CA ASN A 346 -8.07 25.80 1.23
C ASN A 346 -8.68 26.31 -0.09
N GLN A 347 -9.72 27.15 -0.03
CA GLN A 347 -10.34 27.76 -1.21
C GLN A 347 -9.34 28.61 -1.99
N LYS A 348 -8.54 29.46 -1.30
CA LYS A 348 -7.47 30.25 -1.95
C LYS A 348 -6.41 29.36 -2.63
N LYS A 349 -6.02 28.24 -1.99
CA LYS A 349 -5.06 27.29 -2.58
C LYS A 349 -5.65 26.57 -3.80
N ALA A 350 -6.92 26.15 -3.72
CA ALA A 350 -7.62 25.52 -4.82
C ALA A 350 -7.76 26.48 -6.01
N GLN A 351 -8.12 27.75 -5.75
CA GLN A 351 -8.21 28.79 -6.79
C GLN A 351 -6.84 29.03 -7.46
N LYS A 352 -5.78 29.25 -6.70
CA LYS A 352 -4.43 29.43 -7.26
C LYS A 352 -3.95 28.23 -8.09
N LYS A 353 -4.34 27.00 -7.68
CA LYS A 353 -4.04 25.79 -8.45
C LYS A 353 -4.81 25.75 -9.78
N ARG A 354 -6.08 26.15 -9.79
CA ARG A 354 -6.91 26.26 -11.00
C ARG A 354 -6.34 27.31 -11.98
N GLU A 355 -5.97 28.47 -11.47
CA GLU A 355 -5.36 29.54 -12.27
C GLU A 355 -4.05 29.09 -12.92
N LYS A 356 -3.20 28.35 -12.19
CA LYS A 356 -1.94 27.78 -12.71
C LYS A 356 -2.16 26.73 -13.82
N HIS A 357 -3.26 26.00 -13.77
CA HIS A 357 -3.56 24.95 -14.75
C HIS A 357 -4.46 25.42 -15.88
N GLY A 358 -4.80 26.73 -15.95
CA GLY A 358 -5.60 27.30 -17.03
C GLY A 358 -7.05 26.78 -17.08
N THR A 359 -7.48 25.99 -16.08
CA THR A 359 -8.84 25.46 -16.01
C THR A 359 -9.71 26.35 -15.15
N SER A 360 -10.47 27.25 -15.79
CA SER A 360 -11.48 28.01 -15.08
C SER A 360 -12.65 27.08 -14.67
N ALA A 361 -13.27 27.32 -13.51
CA ALA A 361 -14.47 26.59 -13.08
C ALA A 361 -15.60 26.66 -14.12
N LYS A 362 -15.65 27.73 -14.93
CA LYS A 362 -16.53 27.90 -16.10
C LYS A 362 -16.23 26.91 -17.23
N GLU A 363 -14.96 26.56 -17.47
CA GLU A 363 -14.59 25.61 -18.53
C GLU A 363 -14.88 24.17 -18.14
N ILE A 364 -14.67 23.81 -16.86
CA ILE A 364 -15.03 22.48 -16.35
C ILE A 364 -16.53 22.28 -16.41
N ASN A 365 -17.34 23.26 -15.98
CA ASN A 365 -18.78 23.23 -16.12
C ASN A 365 -19.21 23.21 -17.61
N LYS A 366 -18.49 23.88 -18.50
CA LYS A 366 -18.77 23.87 -19.93
C LYS A 366 -18.40 22.52 -20.56
N MET A 367 -17.31 21.88 -20.15
CA MET A 367 -16.95 20.53 -20.57
C MET A 367 -17.90 19.46 -20.00
N ALA A 368 -18.28 19.55 -18.73
CA ALA A 368 -19.26 18.66 -18.10
C ALA A 368 -20.65 18.80 -18.75
N THR A 369 -21.11 20.03 -19.00
CA THR A 369 -22.37 20.28 -19.71
C THR A 369 -22.33 19.93 -21.19
N THR A 370 -21.17 19.96 -21.84
CA THR A 370 -21.01 19.56 -23.25
C THR A 370 -20.97 18.04 -23.39
N SER A 371 -20.37 17.33 -22.43
CA SER A 371 -20.35 15.85 -22.39
C SER A 371 -21.72 15.23 -22.06
N THR A 372 -22.53 15.89 -21.21
CA THR A 372 -23.90 15.44 -20.88
C THR A 372 -24.96 15.87 -21.90
N ARG A 373 -24.64 16.77 -22.81
CA ARG A 373 -25.57 17.26 -23.85
C ARG A 373 -25.87 16.25 -24.96
N ASN A 374 -25.11 15.16 -25.04
CA ASN A 374 -25.36 14.07 -25.99
C ASN A 374 -26.26 12.95 -25.48
N VAL A 375 -26.78 13.06 -24.24
CA VAL A 375 -27.76 12.11 -23.70
C VAL A 375 -29.08 12.87 -23.54
N GLY A 376 -29.96 12.66 -24.49
CA GLY A 376 -31.20 13.42 -24.69
C GLY A 376 -32.01 13.70 -23.43
N THR A 377 -32.25 14.96 -23.19
CA THR A 377 -33.51 15.51 -22.69
C THR A 377 -33.60 16.99 -23.08
N VAL A 378 -34.63 17.27 -23.82
CA VAL A 378 -35.02 18.63 -24.25
C VAL A 378 -35.50 19.39 -23.01
N THR A 379 -34.77 20.42 -22.61
CA THR A 379 -35.32 21.52 -21.82
C THR A 379 -35.09 22.81 -22.57
N LYS A 380 -36.20 23.49 -22.84
CA LYS A 380 -36.30 24.80 -23.54
C LYS A 380 -35.38 25.83 -22.89
N GLY A 381 -34.34 26.24 -23.62
CA GLY A 381 -33.55 27.42 -23.30
C GLY A 381 -33.20 28.14 -24.62
N LYS A 382 -33.63 29.37 -24.76
CA LYS A 382 -33.46 30.24 -25.89
C LYS A 382 -32.05 30.24 -26.46
N SER A 383 -31.86 29.72 -27.67
CA SER A 383 -30.77 30.09 -28.59
C SER A 383 -31.36 30.14 -30.00
N GLY A 384 -31.22 31.29 -30.63
CA GLY A 384 -31.91 31.66 -31.84
C GLY A 384 -31.42 30.94 -33.12
N ILE A 385 -31.78 29.69 -33.24
CA ILE A 385 -31.72 28.93 -34.50
C ILE A 385 -33.15 28.46 -34.72
N SER A 386 -33.73 28.84 -35.86
CA SER A 386 -35.12 28.49 -36.22
C SER A 386 -35.27 26.97 -36.32
N GLU A 387 -36.45 26.46 -36.03
CA GLU A 387 -36.79 25.04 -36.07
C GLU A 387 -36.53 24.43 -37.46
N ALA A 388 -36.74 25.19 -38.51
CA ALA A 388 -36.45 24.84 -39.91
C ALA A 388 -34.94 24.60 -40.15
N GLU A 389 -34.08 25.45 -39.64
CA GLU A 389 -32.62 25.32 -39.77
C GLU A 389 -32.04 24.15 -38.98
N ARG A 390 -32.76 23.75 -37.95
CA ARG A 390 -32.43 22.59 -37.12
C ARG A 390 -32.82 21.27 -37.79
N GLU A 391 -33.98 21.24 -38.42
CA GLU A 391 -34.43 20.10 -39.22
C GLU A 391 -33.57 19.89 -40.46
N GLU A 392 -33.17 20.94 -41.13
CA GLU A 392 -32.27 20.86 -42.29
C GLU A 392 -30.89 20.31 -41.90
N LYS A 393 -30.35 20.73 -40.77
CA LYS A 393 -29.07 20.19 -40.26
C LYS A 393 -29.20 18.71 -39.84
N ILE A 394 -30.34 18.30 -39.27
CA ILE A 394 -30.62 16.90 -38.89
C ILE A 394 -30.80 16.04 -40.16
N GLN A 395 -31.48 16.52 -41.20
CA GLN A 395 -31.62 15.82 -42.43
C GLN A 395 -30.29 15.68 -43.19
N LYS A 396 -29.49 16.76 -43.27
CA LYS A 396 -28.12 16.68 -43.84
C LYS A 396 -27.20 15.71 -43.08
N ALA A 397 -27.32 15.65 -41.75
CA ALA A 397 -26.56 14.70 -40.92
C ALA A 397 -27.03 13.24 -41.17
N LYS A 398 -28.34 13.00 -41.32
CA LYS A 398 -28.92 11.68 -41.64
C LYS A 398 -28.50 11.19 -43.03
N GLN A 399 -28.52 12.07 -44.06
CA GLN A 399 -28.06 11.73 -45.40
C GLN A 399 -26.54 11.43 -45.44
N LYS A 400 -25.74 12.20 -44.71
CA LYS A 400 -24.29 11.96 -44.60
C LYS A 400 -23.95 10.66 -43.88
N ALA A 401 -24.78 10.26 -42.93
CA ALA A 401 -24.68 8.99 -42.21
C ALA A 401 -25.11 7.79 -43.08
N GLN A 402 -26.11 7.94 -43.96
CA GLN A 402 -26.54 6.92 -44.92
C GLN A 402 -25.53 6.66 -46.02
N ASN A 403 -24.77 7.67 -46.43
CA ASN A 403 -23.75 7.59 -47.50
C ASN A 403 -22.34 7.26 -46.98
N SER A 404 -22.20 6.78 -45.73
CA SER A 404 -20.90 6.39 -45.16
C SER A 404 -20.43 5.06 -45.79
N LYS A 405 -19.13 5.01 -46.18
CA LYS A 405 -18.52 3.82 -46.80
C LYS A 405 -18.70 2.58 -45.90
N PRO A 406 -19.08 1.42 -46.47
CA PRO A 406 -19.18 0.16 -45.72
C PRO A 406 -17.89 -0.14 -44.98
N GLY A 407 -18.00 -0.52 -43.68
CA GLY A 407 -16.85 -0.83 -42.84
C GLY A 407 -16.23 0.37 -42.08
N SER A 408 -16.64 1.62 -42.31
CA SER A 408 -16.18 2.80 -41.58
C SER A 408 -16.78 2.85 -40.16
N LEU A 409 -16.11 3.55 -39.25
CA LEU A 409 -16.58 3.76 -37.86
C LEU A 409 -17.99 4.39 -37.84
N ALA A 410 -18.30 5.28 -38.75
CA ALA A 410 -19.63 5.88 -38.92
C ALA A 410 -20.70 4.87 -39.36
N SER A 411 -20.35 3.92 -40.26
CA SER A 411 -21.23 2.83 -40.69
C SER A 411 -21.52 1.86 -39.53
N LYS A 412 -20.51 1.51 -38.73
CA LYS A 412 -20.67 0.64 -37.53
C LYS A 412 -21.52 1.32 -36.47
N ALA A 413 -21.33 2.59 -36.20
CA ALA A 413 -22.14 3.38 -35.27
C ALA A 413 -23.60 3.47 -35.70
N ASN A 414 -23.88 3.59 -36.98
CA ASN A 414 -25.23 3.58 -37.55
C ASN A 414 -25.92 2.21 -37.41
N LEU A 415 -25.18 1.11 -37.57
CA LEU A 415 -25.70 -0.25 -37.39
C LEU A 415 -26.14 -0.46 -35.90
N VAL A 416 -25.32 -0.02 -34.95
CA VAL A 416 -25.66 -0.09 -33.53
C VAL A 416 -26.85 0.82 -33.18
N SER A 417 -26.92 2.01 -33.76
CA SER A 417 -28.05 2.93 -33.55
C SER A 417 -29.38 2.37 -34.11
N ARG A 418 -29.35 1.72 -35.28
CA ARG A 418 -30.52 1.04 -35.84
C ARG A 418 -30.96 -0.19 -35.03
N TYR A 419 -30.03 -0.95 -34.54
CA TYR A 419 -30.31 -2.08 -33.67
C TYR A 419 -31.00 -1.62 -32.38
N ASN A 420 -30.50 -0.56 -31.76
CA ASN A 420 -31.09 -0.01 -30.52
C ASN A 420 -32.44 0.70 -30.75
N SER A 421 -32.77 1.10 -31.97
CA SER A 421 -34.07 1.72 -32.31
C SER A 421 -35.12 0.73 -32.82
N GLY A 422 -34.85 -0.59 -32.76
CA GLY A 422 -35.81 -1.62 -33.13
C GLY A 422 -36.15 -1.73 -34.63
N GLN A 423 -35.40 -1.09 -35.50
CA GLN A 423 -35.58 -1.21 -36.96
C GLN A 423 -34.87 -2.45 -37.49
N GLN A 424 -35.62 -3.41 -37.99
CA GLN A 424 -35.07 -4.63 -38.61
C GLN A 424 -34.22 -4.23 -39.84
N THR A 425 -32.97 -4.69 -39.84
CA THR A 425 -32.11 -4.60 -41.02
C THR A 425 -32.33 -5.79 -41.93
N ASN A 426 -32.97 -5.58 -43.09
CA ASN A 426 -32.90 -6.54 -44.19
C ASN A 426 -31.46 -6.49 -44.75
N GLN A 427 -30.64 -7.47 -44.40
CA GLN A 427 -29.38 -7.75 -45.07
C GLN A 427 -29.68 -8.70 -46.25
N PRO A 428 -29.13 -8.45 -47.46
CA PRO A 428 -29.04 -9.51 -48.47
C PRO A 428 -28.04 -10.56 -48.00
N LYS A 429 -28.46 -11.82 -48.06
CA LYS A 429 -27.63 -13.01 -47.79
C LYS A 429 -26.41 -12.96 -48.70
N ALA A 430 -25.23 -12.99 -48.16
CA ALA A 430 -24.01 -13.37 -48.84
C ALA A 430 -24.03 -14.89 -49.01
N GLU A 431 -23.93 -15.36 -50.24
CA GLU A 431 -23.85 -16.75 -50.64
C GLU A 431 -22.56 -17.39 -50.07
N ASP A 432 -22.77 -18.57 -49.51
CA ASP A 432 -21.74 -19.55 -49.18
C ASP A 432 -21.01 -20.00 -50.43
N GLU A 433 -19.73 -19.74 -50.58
CA GLU A 433 -18.83 -20.54 -51.39
C GLU A 433 -17.95 -21.38 -50.44
N SER A 434 -18.46 -22.54 -50.13
CA SER A 434 -17.69 -23.69 -49.67
C SER A 434 -17.16 -24.44 -50.88
N SER A 435 -15.86 -24.53 -51.08
CA SER A 435 -15.28 -25.72 -51.73
C SER A 435 -13.84 -25.95 -51.29
N SER A 436 -13.73 -27.01 -50.55
CA SER A 436 -12.76 -28.11 -50.67
C SER A 436 -11.34 -27.78 -51.12
N LYS A 437 -10.37 -28.04 -50.28
CA LYS A 437 -9.25 -28.94 -50.67
C LYS A 437 -8.68 -29.66 -49.46
N GLU A 438 -8.96 -30.93 -49.51
CA GLU A 438 -8.34 -32.02 -48.76
C GLU A 438 -6.94 -32.32 -49.29
N LYS A 439 -6.11 -32.84 -48.40
CA LYS A 439 -5.07 -33.87 -48.59
C LYS A 439 -3.61 -33.51 -48.45
N LYS A 440 -3.06 -34.33 -47.58
CA LYS A 440 -1.73 -34.98 -47.56
C LYS A 440 -0.57 -34.10 -47.08
N GLY A 441 0.25 -34.50 -46.15
CA GLY A 441 0.58 -35.79 -45.60
C GLY A 441 2.01 -35.82 -45.13
N LYS A 442 2.28 -36.67 -44.16
CA LYS A 442 3.53 -37.35 -43.84
C LYS A 442 4.72 -36.64 -43.19
N LYS A 443 4.97 -37.08 -41.97
CA LYS A 443 6.24 -37.71 -41.49
C LYS A 443 7.55 -36.95 -41.72
N LYS A 444 8.15 -36.47 -40.68
CA LYS A 444 9.25 -37.13 -39.97
C LYS A 444 9.42 -36.52 -38.60
#